data_32337b0b30c13c8ac1b1a69dda2cff1c
#
_entry.id   32337b0b30c13c8ac1b1a69dda2cff1c
#
_cell.length_a   1.000
_cell.length_b   1.000
_cell.length_c   1.000
_cell.angle_alpha   90.00
_cell.angle_beta   90.00
_cell.angle_gamma   90.00
#
_symmetry.space_group_name_H-M   'P 1'
#
loop_
_entity.id
_entity.type
_entity.pdbx_description
1 polymer ?
#
loop_
_entity_poly.entity_id
_entity_poly.type
_entity_poly.pdbx_seq_one_letter_code
_entity_poly.pdbx_strand_id
1 'polypeptide(L)'
;MKNHFYMSYPGNKRQEVTKIYPLLDLTNIKIIVEPFCGTCAFSYYVSLQIPNLTFVLNDNNNYLKEMFEIIIDDKLLDKFESKVNSVLDTIKNKEDYVTIIKNDDVISWFIKNK
;
A
#
# COMPACT_ATOMS: atom_id res chain seq x y z
N MET A 1 11.66 5.01 16.17
CA MET A 1 10.49 5.60 15.49
C MET A 1 9.47 4.52 15.17
N LYS A 2 8.21 4.71 15.50
CA LYS A 2 7.17 3.76 15.12
C LYS A 2 6.97 3.80 13.61
N ASN A 3 6.97 2.64 12.97
CA ASN A 3 6.67 2.54 11.55
C ASN A 3 5.14 2.60 11.34
N HIS A 4 4.64 3.75 10.92
CA HIS A 4 3.22 4.00 10.65
C HIS A 4 2.82 3.60 9.23
N PHE A 5 3.08 2.35 8.87
CA PHE A 5 2.73 1.86 7.56
C PHE A 5 1.20 1.79 7.38
N TYR A 6 0.73 2.22 6.23
CA TYR A 6 -0.67 2.48 5.92
C TYR A 6 -1.56 1.24 5.69
N MET A 7 -0.95 0.06 5.49
CA MET A 7 -1.70 -1.12 5.09
C MET A 7 -1.30 -2.36 5.89
N SER A 8 -2.31 -3.14 6.27
CA SER A 8 -2.11 -4.50 6.80
C SER A 8 -2.20 -5.50 5.64
N TYR A 9 -1.16 -6.30 5.47
CA TYR A 9 -1.06 -7.31 4.42
C TYR A 9 -0.26 -8.49 4.92
N PRO A 10 -0.71 -9.76 4.72
CA PRO A 10 0.04 -10.94 5.15
C PRO A 10 1.45 -10.95 4.55
N GLY A 11 2.45 -11.12 5.40
CA GLY A 11 3.85 -11.18 4.99
C GLY A 11 4.49 -9.83 4.67
N ASN A 12 3.85 -8.69 4.95
CA ASN A 12 4.52 -7.40 4.78
C ASN A 12 5.71 -7.27 5.77
N LYS A 13 6.70 -6.48 5.37
CA LYS A 13 7.98 -6.33 6.08
C LYS A 13 8.05 -5.09 6.99
N ARG A 14 6.91 -4.54 7.38
CA ARG A 14 6.88 -3.28 8.13
C ARG A 14 7.58 -3.35 9.50
N GLN A 15 7.60 -4.52 10.13
CA GLN A 15 8.31 -4.72 11.40
C GLN A 15 9.78 -5.10 11.17
N GLU A 16 10.02 -5.95 10.20
CA GLU A 16 11.35 -6.43 9.85
C GLU A 16 12.24 -5.32 9.30
N VAL A 17 11.68 -4.38 8.53
CA VAL A 17 12.47 -3.29 7.95
C VAL A 17 13.16 -2.44 9.02
N THR A 18 12.56 -2.23 10.17
CA THR A 18 13.17 -1.47 11.27
C THR A 18 14.42 -2.16 11.84
N LYS A 19 14.49 -3.49 11.70
CA LYS A 19 15.64 -4.30 12.13
C LYS A 19 16.68 -4.45 11.00
N ILE A 20 16.23 -4.48 9.76
CA ILE A 20 17.10 -4.67 8.59
C ILE A 20 17.77 -3.36 8.21
N TYR A 21 17.05 -2.24 8.23
CA TYR A 21 17.56 -0.95 7.78
C TYR A 21 18.89 -0.55 8.41
N PRO A 22 19.10 -0.68 9.75
CA PRO A 22 20.38 -0.32 10.38
C PRO A 22 21.58 -1.18 9.94
N LEU A 23 21.32 -2.33 9.29
CA LEU A 23 22.35 -3.25 8.82
C LEU A 23 22.78 -2.97 7.38
N LEU A 24 22.07 -2.06 6.69
CA LEU A 24 22.34 -1.74 5.30
C LEU A 24 23.30 -0.57 5.18
N ASP A 25 24.26 -0.69 4.28
CA ASP A 25 25.04 0.44 3.80
C ASP A 25 24.37 1.03 2.56
N LEU A 26 23.63 2.11 2.75
CA LEU A 26 22.95 2.83 1.66
C LEU A 26 23.73 4.07 1.21
N THR A 27 24.99 4.20 1.61
CA THR A 27 25.90 5.27 1.17
C THR A 27 26.06 5.20 -0.35
N ASN A 28 25.86 6.33 -1.04
CA ASN A 28 25.93 6.44 -2.50
C ASN A 28 24.90 5.62 -3.30
N ILE A 29 23.93 5.02 -2.65
CA ILE A 29 22.80 4.38 -3.33
C ILE A 29 21.87 5.45 -3.89
N LYS A 30 21.44 5.27 -5.14
CA LYS A 30 20.49 6.15 -5.83
C LYS A 30 19.19 5.46 -6.20
N ILE A 31 19.26 4.15 -6.38
CA ILE A 31 18.12 3.33 -6.84
C ILE A 31 17.99 2.13 -5.93
N ILE A 32 16.76 1.86 -5.48
CA ILE A 32 16.39 0.64 -4.77
C ILE A 32 15.42 -0.14 -5.64
N VAL A 33 15.69 -1.43 -5.82
CA VAL A 33 14.83 -2.33 -6.59
C VAL A 33 14.22 -3.37 -5.65
N GLU A 34 12.90 -3.43 -5.60
CA GLU A 34 12.14 -4.47 -4.89
C GLU A 34 11.37 -5.33 -5.90
N PRO A 35 11.91 -6.49 -6.32
CA PRO A 35 11.24 -7.38 -7.28
C PRO A 35 9.96 -8.03 -6.74
N PHE A 36 9.82 -8.15 -5.42
CA PHE A 36 8.71 -8.75 -4.70
C PHE A 36 8.24 -7.79 -3.61
N CYS A 37 7.81 -6.60 -4.02
CA CYS A 37 7.63 -5.50 -3.07
C CYS A 37 6.41 -5.67 -2.16
N GLY A 38 5.44 -6.50 -2.50
CA GLY A 38 4.19 -6.59 -1.76
C GLY A 38 3.54 -5.21 -1.63
N THR A 39 3.26 -4.80 -0.40
CA THR A 39 2.73 -3.46 -0.10
C THR A 39 3.81 -2.37 -0.06
N CYS A 40 5.04 -2.67 -0.43
CA CYS A 40 6.18 -1.75 -0.44
C CYS A 40 6.58 -1.20 0.93
N ALA A 41 6.35 -1.96 2.00
CA ALA A 41 6.67 -1.52 3.35
C ALA A 41 8.15 -1.16 3.54
N PHE A 42 9.05 -1.89 2.89
CA PHE A 42 10.49 -1.59 2.93
C PHE A 42 10.81 -0.27 2.24
N SER A 43 10.40 -0.11 0.98
CA SER A 43 10.65 1.12 0.21
C SER A 43 10.00 2.34 0.87
N TYR A 44 8.79 2.18 1.38
CA TYR A 44 8.11 3.23 2.12
C TYR A 44 8.94 3.70 3.33
N TYR A 45 9.39 2.75 4.15
CA TYR A 45 10.21 3.08 5.32
C TYR A 45 11.51 3.80 4.93
N VAL A 46 12.22 3.27 3.93
CA VAL A 46 13.49 3.86 3.47
C VAL A 46 13.28 5.26 2.89
N SER A 47 12.19 5.49 2.17
CA SER A 47 11.87 6.80 1.61
C SER A 47 11.69 7.88 2.67
N LEU A 48 11.24 7.50 3.86
CA LEU A 48 11.13 8.42 5.00
C LEU A 48 12.49 8.75 5.65
N GLN A 49 13.48 7.88 5.46
CA GLN A 49 14.81 8.06 6.05
C GLN A 49 15.77 8.79 5.11
N ILE A 50 15.69 8.48 3.82
CA ILE A 50 16.63 9.00 2.81
C ILE A 50 15.82 9.65 1.68
N PRO A 51 15.91 10.98 1.53
CA PRO A 51 15.25 11.67 0.43
C PRO A 51 15.93 11.40 -0.92
N ASN A 52 15.20 11.61 -2.01
CA ASN A 52 15.71 11.60 -3.39
C ASN A 52 16.21 10.24 -3.90
N LEU A 53 15.78 9.14 -3.28
CA LEU A 53 15.96 7.81 -3.85
C LEU A 53 14.91 7.52 -4.94
N THR A 54 15.33 6.80 -5.95
CA THR A 54 14.42 6.21 -6.94
C THR A 54 14.10 4.78 -6.53
N PHE A 55 12.83 4.42 -6.57
CA PHE A 55 12.37 3.07 -6.26
C PHE A 55 11.80 2.40 -7.51
N VAL A 56 12.28 1.20 -7.79
CA VAL A 56 11.72 0.33 -8.84
C VAL A 56 11.01 -0.82 -8.13
N LEU A 57 9.68 -0.81 -8.20
CA LEU A 57 8.83 -1.71 -7.43
C LEU A 57 8.13 -2.68 -8.37
N ASN A 58 8.18 -3.96 -8.04
CA ASN A 58 7.48 -4.99 -8.78
C ASN A 58 6.82 -5.98 -7.83
N ASP A 59 5.63 -6.42 -8.18
CA ASP A 59 4.97 -7.55 -7.54
C ASP A 59 4.12 -8.32 -8.55
N ASN A 60 3.96 -9.61 -8.32
CA ASN A 60 3.15 -10.48 -9.16
C ASN A 60 1.64 -10.30 -8.92
N ASN A 61 1.26 -9.66 -7.83
CA ASN A 61 -0.13 -9.40 -7.50
C ASN A 61 -0.65 -8.16 -8.25
N ASN A 62 -1.48 -8.37 -9.25
CA ASN A 62 -2.06 -7.29 -10.06
C ASN A 62 -2.90 -6.31 -9.24
N TYR A 63 -3.54 -6.74 -8.15
CA TYR A 63 -4.30 -5.84 -7.28
C TYR A 63 -3.40 -4.83 -6.58
N LEU A 64 -2.20 -5.24 -6.17
CA LEU A 64 -1.23 -4.31 -5.58
C LEU A 64 -0.75 -3.28 -6.60
N LYS A 65 -0.44 -3.71 -7.82
CA LYS A 65 -0.06 -2.80 -8.90
C LYS A 65 -1.13 -1.76 -9.19
N GLU A 66 -2.36 -2.20 -9.38
CA GLU A 66 -3.51 -1.33 -9.64
C GLU A 66 -3.76 -0.36 -8.48
N MET A 67 -3.58 -0.82 -7.24
CA MET A 67 -3.71 0.02 -6.06
C MET A 67 -2.63 1.11 -6.04
N PHE A 68 -1.38 0.80 -6.39
CA PHE A 68 -0.33 1.81 -6.50
C PHE A 68 -0.64 2.85 -7.58
N GLU A 69 -1.18 2.44 -8.71
CA GLU A 69 -1.63 3.35 -9.76
C GLU A 69 -2.72 4.32 -9.27
N ILE A 70 -3.63 3.85 -8.41
CA ILE A 70 -4.64 4.69 -7.76
C ILE A 70 -3.99 5.69 -6.81
N ILE A 71 -3.05 5.24 -5.99
CA ILE A 71 -2.42 6.06 -4.95
C ILE A 71 -1.59 7.20 -5.54
N ILE A 72 -0.95 6.99 -6.67
CA ILE A 72 -0.09 8.00 -7.31
C ILE A 72 -0.85 8.98 -8.22
N ASP A 73 -2.11 8.73 -8.50
CA ASP A 73 -2.97 9.60 -9.31
C ASP A 73 -4.02 10.29 -8.42
N ASP A 74 -3.86 11.59 -8.22
CA ASP A 74 -4.72 12.37 -7.32
C ASP A 74 -6.22 12.24 -7.66
N LYS A 75 -6.57 12.21 -8.95
CA LYS A 75 -7.97 12.09 -9.37
C LYS A 75 -8.54 10.71 -9.08
N LEU A 76 -7.74 9.66 -9.30
CA LEU A 76 -8.15 8.30 -8.97
C LEU A 76 -8.22 8.12 -7.46
N LEU A 77 -7.30 8.70 -6.72
CA LEU A 77 -7.30 8.64 -5.25
C LEU A 77 -8.55 9.32 -4.66
N ASP A 78 -8.87 10.53 -5.11
CA ASP A 78 -10.07 11.25 -4.67
C ASP A 78 -11.36 10.44 -4.97
N LYS A 79 -11.43 9.85 -6.15
CA LYS A 79 -12.55 8.99 -6.54
C LYS A 79 -12.63 7.74 -5.68
N PHE A 80 -11.50 7.14 -5.36
CA PHE A 80 -11.42 5.97 -4.48
C PHE A 80 -11.85 6.32 -3.06
N GLU A 81 -11.35 7.42 -2.49
CA GLU A 81 -11.76 7.90 -1.16
C GLU A 81 -13.27 8.18 -1.07
N SER A 82 -13.82 8.82 -2.09
CA SER A 82 -15.26 9.07 -2.16
C SER A 82 -16.07 7.77 -2.17
N LYS A 83 -15.59 6.74 -2.90
CA LYS A 83 -16.23 5.42 -2.92
C LYS A 83 -16.12 4.72 -1.57
N VAL A 84 -14.95 4.75 -0.94
CA VAL A 84 -14.74 4.17 0.40
C VAL A 84 -15.67 4.83 1.40
N ASN A 85 -15.76 6.15 1.43
CA ASN A 85 -16.64 6.88 2.33
C ASN A 85 -18.12 6.52 2.11
N SER A 86 -18.54 6.40 0.84
CA SER A 86 -19.93 5.99 0.54
C SER A 86 -20.25 4.59 1.05
N VAL A 87 -19.28 3.67 1.01
CA VAL A 87 -19.43 2.31 1.54
C VAL A 87 -19.45 2.34 3.07
N LEU A 88 -18.54 3.10 3.70
CA LEU A 88 -18.48 3.24 5.16
C LEU A 88 -19.78 3.80 5.74
N ASP A 89 -20.42 4.74 5.05
CA ASP A 89 -21.71 5.32 5.46
C ASP A 89 -22.85 4.27 5.52
N THR A 90 -22.71 3.15 4.82
CA THR A 90 -23.67 2.03 4.84
C THR A 90 -23.43 1.05 5.98
N ILE A 91 -22.25 1.09 6.61
CA ILE A 91 -21.86 0.16 7.67
C ILE A 91 -22.43 0.63 9.01
N LYS A 92 -23.38 -0.13 9.55
CA LYS A 92 -24.01 0.15 10.85
C LYS A 92 -23.61 -0.82 11.94
N ASN A 93 -23.10 -2.00 11.56
CA ASN A 93 -22.72 -3.06 12.48
C ASN A 93 -21.66 -3.99 11.86
N LYS A 94 -21.17 -4.95 12.66
CA LYS A 94 -20.14 -5.90 12.22
C LYS A 94 -20.59 -6.79 11.07
N GLU A 95 -21.88 -7.14 11.01
CA GLU A 95 -22.43 -8.02 9.97
C GLU A 95 -22.43 -7.32 8.61
N ASP A 96 -22.78 -6.03 8.57
CA ASP A 96 -22.68 -5.21 7.35
C ASP A 96 -21.24 -5.21 6.81
N TYR A 97 -20.27 -5.02 7.69
CA TYR A 97 -18.85 -5.04 7.34
C TYR A 97 -18.42 -6.38 6.75
N VAL A 98 -18.78 -7.49 7.40
CA VAL A 98 -18.47 -8.84 6.93
C VAL A 98 -19.12 -9.12 5.58
N THR A 99 -20.35 -8.66 5.37
CA THR A 99 -21.07 -8.83 4.10
C THR A 99 -20.36 -8.09 2.96
N ILE A 100 -19.92 -6.87 3.16
CA ILE A 100 -19.19 -6.08 2.17
C ILE A 100 -17.89 -6.78 1.78
N ILE A 101 -17.10 -7.23 2.77
CA ILE A 101 -15.83 -7.92 2.50
C ILE A 101 -16.03 -9.23 1.74
N LYS A 102 -17.09 -9.98 2.05
CA LYS A 102 -17.33 -11.27 1.38
C LYS A 102 -17.87 -11.13 -0.04
N ASN A 103 -18.72 -10.14 -0.27
CA ASN A 103 -19.46 -10.04 -1.52
C ASN A 103 -18.78 -9.16 -2.57
N ASP A 104 -18.15 -8.09 -2.15
CA ASP A 104 -17.46 -7.23 -3.11
C ASP A 104 -16.44 -6.34 -2.38
N ASP A 105 -15.20 -6.70 -2.48
CA ASP A 105 -14.09 -5.89 -2.01
C ASP A 105 -14.14 -4.53 -2.72
N VAL A 106 -14.11 -3.46 -1.94
CA VAL A 106 -14.16 -2.07 -2.45
C VAL A 106 -13.05 -1.81 -3.46
N ILE A 107 -11.86 -2.33 -3.19
CA ILE A 107 -10.71 -2.18 -4.10
C ILE A 107 -10.98 -2.91 -5.42
N SER A 108 -11.43 -4.15 -5.37
CA SER A 108 -11.77 -4.94 -6.57
C SER A 108 -12.87 -4.29 -7.38
N TRP A 109 -13.91 -3.78 -6.71
CA TRP A 109 -14.98 -3.03 -7.37
C TRP A 109 -14.43 -1.78 -8.07
N PHE A 110 -13.60 -1.01 -7.36
CA PHE A 110 -13.04 0.23 -7.91
C PHE A 110 -12.13 -0.04 -9.11
N ILE A 111 -11.25 -1.04 -9.04
CA ILE A 111 -10.37 -1.42 -10.14
C ILE A 111 -11.15 -1.74 -11.41
N LYS A 112 -12.29 -2.42 -11.29
CA LYS A 112 -13.16 -2.73 -12.44
C LYS A 112 -13.87 -1.51 -13.02
N ASN A 113 -14.06 -0.45 -12.22
CA ASN A 113 -14.91 0.70 -12.57
C ASN A 113 -14.17 2.04 -12.61
N LYS A 114 -12.87 2.02 -12.46
CA LYS A 114 -12.03 3.24 -12.49
C LYS A 114 -11.97 3.91 -13.87
#